data_f74874a512b42efba7093f7f37b608fc
#
_entry.id   f74874a512b42efba7093f7f37b608fc
#
_cell.length_a   1.000
_cell.length_b   1.000
_cell.length_c   1.000
_cell.angle_alpha   90.00
_cell.angle_beta   90.00
_cell.angle_gamma   90.00
#
_symmetry.space_group_name_H-M   'P 1'
#
loop_
_entity.id
_entity.type
_entity.pdbx_description
1 polymer ?
#
loop_
_entity_poly.entity_id
_entity_poly.type
_entity_poly.pdbx_seq_one_letter_code
_entity_poly.pdbx_strand_id
1 'polypeptide(L)'
;IPVWYCQDCGKLTVSVDGLSVCTHCGSKQLVQDPDVLDTWFSSALWTHSALGWPEDTDDLRYFYPGSVMETGYDILFFWVARMIMMGLEDTGEIPFHTVYLHGLIRDESGEKMSKVRGNVINPSEAIDKYGVDALRFALTSGTTPGNDMSLGKGKLESSRNFVNKLWNATRFILQSLDSKKLEAQTVEFQPHTIEDQWIDSQLNRLIRSVTELMENFQFGEAEQQIYDFVWSKFCDWYIEIAKIRLHSHPTLSMGGEGFNEGSPLPFLANTLEKSLRLLHPFMPFVTEELWQSLKQRLPDKGQMPASIMIAPYPVADDKAFAPEAERVMDSITEIVRSIRNVRAQYKVKPNKWIEARVYTGEPLSSLTTQANIIETMAKVRPS
;
A
#
# COMPACT_ATOMS: atom_id res chain seq x y z
N ILE A 1 -40.77 21.10 -7.45
CA ILE A 1 -40.02 21.27 -8.67
C ILE A 1 -40.49 22.50 -9.46
N PRO A 2 -39.67 23.14 -10.32
CA PRO A 2 -40.00 24.33 -11.06
C PRO A 2 -40.85 24.06 -12.30
N VAL A 3 -41.92 23.29 -12.14
CA VAL A 3 -42.87 22.93 -13.20
C VAL A 3 -44.23 23.52 -12.88
N TRP A 4 -44.86 24.14 -13.85
CA TRP A 4 -46.13 24.84 -13.72
C TRP A 4 -47.15 24.27 -14.71
N TYR A 5 -48.29 23.83 -14.20
CA TYR A 5 -49.40 23.30 -14.98
C TYR A 5 -50.45 24.36 -15.19
N CYS A 6 -50.81 24.62 -16.47
CA CYS A 6 -51.90 25.50 -16.76
C CYS A 6 -53.23 24.73 -16.70
N GLN A 7 -54.15 25.20 -15.86
CA GLN A 7 -55.47 24.54 -15.67
C GLN A 7 -56.39 24.75 -16.87
N ASP A 8 -56.20 25.79 -17.69
CA ASP A 8 -57.05 26.11 -18.82
C ASP A 8 -56.64 25.39 -20.11
N CYS A 9 -55.37 25.28 -20.42
CA CYS A 9 -54.92 24.63 -21.65
C CYS A 9 -54.22 23.30 -21.43
N GLY A 10 -54.00 22.85 -20.21
CA GLY A 10 -53.41 21.58 -19.86
C GLY A 10 -51.89 21.46 -20.16
N LYS A 11 -51.25 22.53 -20.66
CA LYS A 11 -49.82 22.51 -20.96
C LYS A 11 -49.00 22.85 -19.71
N LEU A 12 -47.78 22.28 -19.65
CA LEU A 12 -46.79 22.57 -18.62
C LEU A 12 -45.75 23.60 -19.13
N THR A 13 -45.17 24.33 -18.18
CA THR A 13 -44.03 25.21 -18.43
C THR A 13 -43.02 25.01 -17.31
N VAL A 14 -41.75 24.92 -17.65
CA VAL A 14 -40.63 24.89 -16.69
C VAL A 14 -40.11 26.31 -16.53
N SER A 15 -40.05 26.81 -15.28
CA SER A 15 -39.52 28.15 -14.97
C SER A 15 -38.97 28.19 -13.57
N VAL A 16 -37.72 28.62 -13.40
CA VAL A 16 -37.04 28.81 -12.10
C VAL A 16 -37.66 30.01 -11.34
N ASP A 17 -37.97 31.07 -12.12
CA ASP A 17 -38.49 32.33 -11.55
C ASP A 17 -40.00 32.19 -11.40
N GLY A 18 -40.74 31.65 -11.00
CA GLY A 18 -42.18 31.56 -10.93
C GLY A 18 -42.91 32.21 -12.14
N LEU A 19 -44.06 31.70 -12.46
CA LEU A 19 -44.86 32.18 -13.57
C LEU A 19 -46.11 32.91 -13.06
N SER A 20 -46.37 34.09 -13.62
CA SER A 20 -47.61 34.83 -13.35
C SER A 20 -48.69 34.51 -14.40
N VAL A 21 -48.33 34.10 -15.59
CA VAL A 21 -49.23 33.74 -16.68
C VAL A 21 -48.68 32.53 -17.50
N CYS A 22 -49.57 31.73 -18.04
CA CYS A 22 -49.23 30.64 -18.93
C CYS A 22 -48.55 31.17 -20.22
N THR A 23 -47.40 30.63 -20.54
CA THR A 23 -46.64 31.01 -21.75
C THR A 23 -47.32 30.52 -23.04
N HIS A 24 -48.30 29.61 -22.96
CA HIS A 24 -48.97 29.05 -24.13
C HIS A 24 -50.31 29.73 -24.42
N CYS A 25 -51.10 30.14 -23.41
CA CYS A 25 -52.44 30.68 -23.60
C CYS A 25 -52.71 31.96 -22.82
N GLY A 26 -51.76 32.48 -22.07
CA GLY A 26 -51.89 33.71 -21.30
C GLY A 26 -52.77 33.58 -20.02
N SER A 27 -53.27 32.40 -19.70
CA SER A 27 -54.07 32.17 -18.49
C SER A 27 -53.24 32.41 -17.20
N LYS A 28 -53.95 32.91 -16.17
CA LYS A 28 -53.41 33.07 -14.80
C LYS A 28 -53.64 31.83 -13.92
N GLN A 29 -54.37 30.82 -14.43
CA GLN A 29 -54.68 29.61 -13.69
C GLN A 29 -53.50 28.62 -13.78
N LEU A 30 -52.45 28.89 -12.99
CA LEU A 30 -51.24 28.07 -12.93
C LEU A 30 -51.12 27.41 -11.56
N VAL A 31 -50.74 26.15 -11.55
CA VAL A 31 -50.42 25.38 -10.34
C VAL A 31 -49.03 24.87 -10.46
N GLN A 32 -48.18 25.18 -9.51
CA GLN A 32 -46.85 24.61 -9.43
C GLN A 32 -46.93 23.14 -8.99
N ASP A 33 -46.07 22.30 -9.54
CA ASP A 33 -45.94 20.93 -9.12
C ASP A 33 -45.48 20.88 -7.65
N PRO A 34 -46.23 20.19 -6.77
CA PRO A 34 -45.93 20.13 -5.33
C PRO A 34 -44.76 19.16 -5.02
N ASP A 35 -44.35 18.30 -5.96
CA ASP A 35 -43.34 17.28 -5.72
C ASP A 35 -41.95 17.90 -5.63
N VAL A 36 -41.02 17.13 -5.07
CA VAL A 36 -39.58 17.37 -5.09
C VAL A 36 -38.91 16.29 -5.88
N LEU A 37 -37.74 16.60 -6.46
CA LEU A 37 -36.94 15.60 -7.17
C LEU A 37 -36.31 14.64 -6.18
N ASP A 38 -36.16 13.39 -6.58
CA ASP A 38 -35.46 12.36 -5.83
C ASP A 38 -33.99 12.78 -5.61
N THR A 39 -33.43 12.40 -4.47
CA THR A 39 -32.01 12.59 -4.14
C THR A 39 -31.09 12.04 -5.24
N TRP A 40 -31.48 10.93 -5.85
CA TRP A 40 -30.72 10.34 -6.96
C TRP A 40 -30.61 11.23 -8.22
N PHE A 41 -31.54 12.16 -8.40
CA PHE A 41 -31.46 13.11 -9.50
C PHE A 41 -30.26 14.06 -9.31
N SER A 42 -30.18 14.74 -8.18
CA SER A 42 -29.06 15.62 -7.88
C SER A 42 -27.74 14.86 -7.76
N SER A 43 -27.76 13.64 -7.24
CA SER A 43 -26.59 12.76 -7.20
C SER A 43 -26.08 12.40 -8.60
N ALA A 44 -26.97 12.25 -9.57
CA ALA A 44 -26.62 11.97 -10.96
C ALA A 44 -25.92 13.15 -11.67
N LEU A 45 -26.21 14.37 -11.24
CA LEU A 45 -25.59 15.57 -11.82
C LEU A 45 -24.21 15.89 -11.22
N TRP A 46 -23.81 15.21 -10.15
CA TRP A 46 -22.67 15.58 -9.32
C TRP A 46 -21.37 15.74 -10.07
N THR A 47 -21.10 14.86 -11.04
CA THR A 47 -19.83 14.84 -11.81
C THR A 47 -19.54 16.13 -12.58
N HIS A 48 -20.54 16.90 -12.95
CA HIS A 48 -20.41 18.15 -13.69
C HIS A 48 -20.99 19.35 -12.95
N SER A 49 -22.07 19.19 -12.20
CA SER A 49 -22.66 20.29 -11.45
C SER A 49 -21.73 20.84 -10.35
N ALA A 50 -20.96 19.97 -9.69
CA ALA A 50 -19.98 20.36 -8.68
C ALA A 50 -18.79 21.15 -9.27
N LEU A 51 -18.57 21.05 -10.58
CA LEU A 51 -17.54 21.76 -11.32
C LEU A 51 -18.06 23.06 -11.96
N GLY A 52 -19.32 23.42 -11.69
CA GLY A 52 -19.92 24.69 -12.10
C GLY A 52 -20.84 24.60 -13.32
N TRP A 53 -21.10 23.41 -13.90
CA TRP A 53 -22.08 23.26 -14.97
C TRP A 53 -23.45 23.84 -14.54
N PRO A 54 -24.20 24.57 -15.41
CA PRO A 54 -24.03 24.70 -16.88
C PRO A 54 -23.02 25.76 -17.34
N GLU A 55 -22.34 26.45 -16.41
CA GLU A 55 -21.34 27.46 -16.77
C GLU A 55 -20.07 26.77 -17.32
N ASP A 56 -19.42 27.38 -18.31
CA ASP A 56 -18.15 26.91 -18.86
C ASP A 56 -16.97 27.36 -17.98
N THR A 57 -16.74 26.69 -16.86
CA THR A 57 -15.71 27.03 -15.88
C THR A 57 -14.37 26.38 -16.19
N ASP A 58 -13.28 26.93 -15.63
CA ASP A 58 -11.95 26.34 -15.73
C ASP A 58 -11.88 24.97 -15.06
N ASP A 59 -12.58 24.80 -13.94
CA ASP A 59 -12.66 23.51 -13.23
C ASP A 59 -13.37 22.45 -14.07
N LEU A 60 -14.48 22.81 -14.73
CA LEU A 60 -15.19 21.86 -15.60
C LEU A 60 -14.29 21.43 -16.76
N ARG A 61 -13.60 22.37 -17.41
CA ARG A 61 -12.67 22.04 -18.53
C ARG A 61 -11.48 21.18 -18.11
N TYR A 62 -11.03 21.30 -16.86
CA TYR A 62 -9.86 20.58 -16.37
C TYR A 62 -10.19 19.21 -15.76
N PHE A 63 -11.26 19.13 -14.96
CA PHE A 63 -11.58 17.93 -14.18
C PHE A 63 -12.64 17.01 -14.79
N TYR A 64 -13.34 17.45 -15.82
CA TYR A 64 -14.33 16.65 -16.52
C TYR A 64 -13.83 16.25 -17.93
N PRO A 65 -13.89 14.99 -18.34
CA PRO A 65 -14.26 13.79 -17.56
C PRO A 65 -13.30 13.44 -16.44
N GLY A 66 -13.81 12.89 -15.33
CA GLY A 66 -13.00 12.38 -14.23
C GLY A 66 -12.21 11.12 -14.62
N SER A 67 -11.07 10.87 -13.99
CA SER A 67 -10.25 9.68 -14.29
C SER A 67 -10.87 8.39 -13.74
N VAL A 68 -11.27 8.39 -12.46
CA VAL A 68 -11.78 7.21 -11.77
C VAL A 68 -12.98 7.59 -10.91
N MET A 69 -14.07 6.83 -11.02
CA MET A 69 -15.20 6.86 -10.11
C MET A 69 -15.12 5.63 -9.20
N GLU A 70 -14.99 5.86 -7.89
CA GLU A 70 -14.90 4.80 -6.90
C GLU A 70 -16.18 4.75 -6.07
N THR A 71 -16.79 3.56 -5.93
CA THR A 71 -17.99 3.35 -5.13
C THR A 71 -18.21 1.87 -4.79
N GLY A 72 -19.13 1.61 -3.84
CA GLY A 72 -19.63 0.25 -3.60
C GLY A 72 -20.42 -0.30 -4.78
N TYR A 73 -20.29 -1.60 -5.03
CA TYR A 73 -20.99 -2.27 -6.13
C TYR A 73 -22.53 -2.19 -6.00
N ASP A 74 -23.05 -2.02 -4.79
CA ASP A 74 -24.50 -2.04 -4.49
C ASP A 74 -25.25 -0.82 -5.04
N ILE A 75 -24.54 0.28 -5.34
CA ILE A 75 -25.15 1.49 -5.94
C ILE A 75 -24.72 1.73 -7.40
N LEU A 76 -24.23 0.71 -8.07
CA LEU A 76 -23.84 0.81 -9.49
C LEU A 76 -25.00 1.32 -10.37
N PHE A 77 -26.21 0.78 -10.23
CA PHE A 77 -27.36 1.20 -11.01
C PHE A 77 -27.98 2.50 -10.50
N PHE A 78 -28.05 2.68 -9.18
CA PHE A 78 -28.73 3.84 -8.60
C PHE A 78 -27.91 5.12 -8.71
N TRP A 79 -26.59 5.01 -8.77
CA TRP A 79 -25.72 6.18 -8.82
C TRP A 79 -24.87 6.23 -10.09
N VAL A 80 -24.04 5.22 -10.34
CA VAL A 80 -23.07 5.26 -11.45
C VAL A 80 -23.77 5.32 -12.81
N ALA A 81 -24.74 4.44 -13.06
CA ALA A 81 -25.47 4.44 -14.33
C ALA A 81 -26.21 5.76 -14.55
N ARG A 82 -26.79 6.35 -13.49
CA ARG A 82 -27.48 7.65 -13.60
C ARG A 82 -26.50 8.79 -13.88
N MET A 83 -25.31 8.80 -13.28
CA MET A 83 -24.26 9.78 -13.61
C MET A 83 -23.84 9.66 -15.08
N ILE A 84 -23.69 8.45 -15.62
CA ILE A 84 -23.35 8.24 -17.01
C ILE A 84 -24.46 8.80 -17.93
N MET A 85 -25.73 8.51 -17.60
CA MET A 85 -26.86 9.00 -18.39
C MET A 85 -26.95 10.51 -18.40
N MET A 86 -26.87 11.13 -17.22
CA MET A 86 -26.97 12.60 -17.10
C MET A 86 -25.73 13.30 -17.66
N GLY A 87 -24.54 12.74 -17.44
CA GLY A 87 -23.32 13.30 -18.03
C GLY A 87 -23.38 13.32 -19.56
N LEU A 88 -23.80 12.22 -20.19
CA LEU A 88 -23.97 12.17 -21.64
C LEU A 88 -25.06 13.11 -22.17
N GLU A 89 -26.20 13.24 -21.46
CA GLU A 89 -27.27 14.14 -21.85
C GLU A 89 -26.90 15.60 -21.72
N ASP A 90 -26.25 15.97 -20.60
CA ASP A 90 -25.99 17.37 -20.25
C ASP A 90 -24.72 17.93 -20.92
N THR A 91 -23.69 17.10 -21.09
CA THR A 91 -22.37 17.55 -21.59
C THR A 91 -21.98 16.92 -22.92
N GLY A 92 -22.62 15.84 -23.36
CA GLY A 92 -22.26 15.08 -24.56
C GLY A 92 -21.06 14.14 -24.39
N GLU A 93 -20.46 14.07 -23.17
CA GLU A 93 -19.27 13.27 -22.87
C GLU A 93 -19.51 12.33 -21.69
N ILE A 94 -18.74 11.23 -21.62
CA ILE A 94 -18.78 10.31 -20.48
C ILE A 94 -18.23 11.03 -19.24
N PRO A 95 -18.84 10.83 -18.03
CA PRO A 95 -18.42 11.54 -16.84
C PRO A 95 -17.10 11.05 -16.22
N PHE A 96 -16.63 9.84 -16.54
CA PHE A 96 -15.41 9.23 -16.04
C PHE A 96 -14.97 8.05 -16.92
N HIS A 97 -13.65 7.75 -16.91
CA HIS A 97 -13.07 6.71 -17.77
C HIS A 97 -13.12 5.32 -17.12
N THR A 98 -12.97 5.27 -15.80
CA THR A 98 -12.91 4.02 -15.04
C THR A 98 -13.91 4.04 -13.89
N VAL A 99 -14.58 2.92 -13.66
CA VAL A 99 -15.40 2.68 -12.47
C VAL A 99 -14.73 1.61 -11.62
N TYR A 100 -14.23 2.00 -10.44
CA TYR A 100 -13.69 1.07 -9.47
C TYR A 100 -14.77 0.71 -8.44
N LEU A 101 -15.13 -0.57 -8.37
CA LEU A 101 -16.15 -1.07 -7.44
C LEU A 101 -15.47 -1.76 -6.27
N HIS A 102 -15.60 -1.19 -5.06
CA HIS A 102 -15.15 -1.85 -3.84
C HIS A 102 -16.25 -2.77 -3.27
N GLY A 103 -15.84 -3.77 -2.48
CA GLY A 103 -16.75 -4.61 -1.69
C GLY A 103 -17.24 -3.92 -0.42
N LEU A 104 -18.26 -4.48 0.20
CA LEU A 104 -18.76 -4.00 1.48
C LEU A 104 -17.98 -4.62 2.64
N ILE A 105 -17.85 -3.85 3.73
CA ILE A 105 -17.22 -4.33 4.95
C ILE A 105 -18.25 -5.10 5.77
N ARG A 106 -17.89 -6.33 6.15
CA ARG A 106 -18.66 -7.23 7.00
C ARG A 106 -17.98 -7.43 8.35
N ASP A 107 -18.73 -7.84 9.35
CA ASP A 107 -18.16 -8.20 10.66
C ASP A 107 -17.38 -9.54 10.61
N GLU A 108 -16.85 -9.97 11.75
CA GLU A 108 -16.07 -11.21 11.86
C GLU A 108 -16.89 -12.48 11.51
N SER A 109 -18.22 -12.42 11.61
CA SER A 109 -19.13 -13.52 11.26
C SER A 109 -19.57 -13.48 9.78
N GLY A 110 -19.12 -12.47 9.02
CA GLY A 110 -19.51 -12.29 7.62
C GLY A 110 -20.85 -11.57 7.43
N GLU A 111 -21.44 -11.05 8.50
CA GLU A 111 -22.71 -10.33 8.46
C GLU A 111 -22.52 -8.84 8.08
N LYS A 112 -23.47 -8.30 7.32
CA LYS A 112 -23.45 -6.88 6.96
C LYS A 112 -23.50 -6.01 8.21
N MET A 113 -22.55 -5.08 8.35
CA MET A 113 -22.53 -4.12 9.46
C MET A 113 -23.72 -3.16 9.38
N SER A 114 -24.43 -3.00 10.49
CA SER A 114 -25.52 -2.01 10.60
C SER A 114 -25.62 -1.46 12.01
N LYS A 115 -26.02 -0.18 12.12
CA LYS A 115 -26.26 0.47 13.42
C LYS A 115 -27.33 -0.25 14.25
N VAL A 116 -28.34 -0.80 13.58
CA VAL A 116 -29.46 -1.52 14.23
C VAL A 116 -28.97 -2.82 14.90
N ARG A 117 -28.01 -3.51 14.28
CA ARG A 117 -27.42 -4.74 14.83
C ARG A 117 -26.32 -4.49 15.86
N GLY A 118 -25.81 -3.26 15.96
CA GLY A 118 -24.74 -2.92 16.90
C GLY A 118 -23.39 -3.54 16.58
N ASN A 119 -23.20 -4.06 15.35
CA ASN A 119 -21.95 -4.71 14.90
C ASN A 119 -21.04 -3.79 14.06
N VAL A 120 -21.31 -2.49 14.08
CA VAL A 120 -20.51 -1.48 13.36
C VAL A 120 -19.23 -1.21 14.13
N ILE A 121 -18.10 -1.26 13.43
CA ILE A 121 -16.82 -0.79 13.96
C ILE A 121 -16.80 0.74 13.84
N ASN A 122 -16.66 1.43 14.97
CA ASN A 122 -16.46 2.88 14.97
C ASN A 122 -15.02 3.18 14.56
N PRO A 123 -14.78 3.89 13.42
CA PRO A 123 -13.43 4.21 12.98
C PRO A 123 -12.59 4.94 14.02
N SER A 124 -13.17 5.88 14.76
CA SER A 124 -12.45 6.63 15.80
C SER A 124 -11.94 5.72 16.91
N GLU A 125 -12.76 4.80 17.41
CA GLU A 125 -12.35 3.83 18.43
C GLU A 125 -11.28 2.85 17.91
N ALA A 126 -11.37 2.46 16.63
CA ALA A 126 -10.36 1.62 16.00
C ALA A 126 -9.03 2.36 15.86
N ILE A 127 -9.06 3.65 15.49
CA ILE A 127 -7.87 4.52 15.40
C ILE A 127 -7.22 4.68 16.77
N ASP A 128 -8.01 4.98 17.81
CA ASP A 128 -7.48 5.17 19.17
C ASP A 128 -6.80 3.88 19.69
N LYS A 129 -7.34 2.72 19.35
CA LYS A 129 -6.87 1.43 19.86
C LYS A 129 -5.72 0.82 19.04
N TYR A 130 -5.76 0.93 17.74
CA TYR A 130 -4.85 0.23 16.83
C TYR A 130 -3.93 1.16 16.04
N GLY A 131 -4.27 2.44 15.94
CA GLY A 131 -3.60 3.42 15.11
C GLY A 131 -4.23 3.54 13.72
N VAL A 132 -4.10 4.74 13.13
CA VAL A 132 -4.72 5.05 11.83
C VAL A 132 -4.15 4.20 10.69
N ASP A 133 -2.85 4.00 10.64
CA ASP A 133 -2.21 3.20 9.59
C ASP A 133 -2.56 1.71 9.68
N ALA A 134 -2.74 1.18 10.89
CA ALA A 134 -3.22 -0.19 11.08
C ALA A 134 -4.65 -0.36 10.58
N LEU A 135 -5.53 0.62 10.79
CA LEU A 135 -6.88 0.60 10.24
C LEU A 135 -6.87 0.69 8.72
N ARG A 136 -6.12 1.64 8.14
CA ARG A 136 -5.98 1.80 6.69
C ARG A 136 -5.48 0.52 6.03
N PHE A 137 -4.41 -0.06 6.56
CA PHE A 137 -3.85 -1.32 6.09
C PHE A 137 -4.85 -2.48 6.20
N ALA A 138 -5.59 -2.58 7.31
CA ALA A 138 -6.61 -3.60 7.45
C ALA A 138 -7.77 -3.45 6.45
N LEU A 139 -8.08 -2.24 5.99
CA LEU A 139 -9.17 -1.99 5.06
C LEU A 139 -8.81 -2.35 3.61
N THR A 140 -7.54 -2.35 3.25
CA THR A 140 -7.07 -2.67 1.89
C THR A 140 -6.49 -4.08 1.78
N SER A 141 -5.93 -4.61 2.86
CA SER A 141 -5.29 -5.93 2.88
C SER A 141 -6.24 -7.06 2.51
N GLY A 142 -5.86 -7.83 1.50
CA GLY A 142 -6.62 -8.98 1.02
C GLY A 142 -7.96 -8.63 0.37
N THR A 143 -8.13 -7.37 -0.04
CA THR A 143 -9.31 -6.96 -0.82
C THR A 143 -9.15 -7.33 -2.29
N THR A 144 -10.27 -7.65 -2.93
CA THR A 144 -10.36 -7.85 -4.37
C THR A 144 -11.51 -6.99 -4.89
N PRO A 145 -11.38 -6.31 -6.03
CA PRO A 145 -12.46 -5.49 -6.57
C PRO A 145 -13.79 -6.25 -6.63
N GLY A 146 -14.87 -5.61 -6.18
CA GLY A 146 -16.23 -6.17 -6.18
C GLY A 146 -16.52 -7.22 -5.10
N ASN A 147 -15.56 -7.62 -4.28
CA ASN A 147 -15.77 -8.63 -3.24
C ASN A 147 -15.81 -8.03 -1.84
N ASP A 148 -16.77 -8.50 -1.05
CA ASP A 148 -16.89 -8.12 0.36
C ASP A 148 -15.71 -8.64 1.17
N MET A 149 -15.36 -7.89 2.22
CA MET A 149 -14.31 -8.28 3.15
C MET A 149 -14.80 -8.28 4.60
N SER A 150 -14.34 -9.22 5.40
CA SER A 150 -14.58 -9.20 6.83
C SER A 150 -13.49 -8.40 7.56
N LEU A 151 -13.93 -7.45 8.40
CA LEU A 151 -13.06 -6.66 9.27
C LEU A 151 -13.31 -7.05 10.71
N GLY A 152 -12.36 -7.77 11.30
CA GLY A 152 -12.42 -8.22 12.68
C GLY A 152 -11.24 -7.71 13.51
N LYS A 153 -11.31 -7.94 14.83
CA LYS A 153 -10.24 -7.56 15.77
C LYS A 153 -8.89 -8.19 15.41
N GLY A 154 -8.88 -9.46 15.01
CA GLY A 154 -7.66 -10.16 14.62
C GLY A 154 -6.93 -9.51 13.45
N LYS A 155 -7.67 -9.03 12.45
CA LYS A 155 -7.09 -8.32 11.30
C LYS A 155 -6.48 -6.96 11.70
N LEU A 156 -7.17 -6.20 12.54
CA LEU A 156 -6.65 -4.94 13.08
C LEU A 156 -5.40 -5.14 13.95
N GLU A 157 -5.38 -6.17 14.78
CA GLU A 157 -4.21 -6.54 15.61
C GLU A 157 -3.01 -6.96 14.76
N SER A 158 -3.23 -7.78 13.73
CA SER A 158 -2.19 -8.18 12.78
C SER A 158 -1.60 -6.97 12.05
N SER A 159 -2.44 -6.04 11.59
CA SER A 159 -2.00 -4.81 10.94
C SER A 159 -1.19 -3.92 11.89
N ARG A 160 -1.61 -3.75 13.14
CA ARG A 160 -0.83 -3.04 14.17
C ARG A 160 0.51 -3.71 14.43
N ASN A 161 0.55 -5.04 14.48
CA ASN A 161 1.78 -5.78 14.67
C ASN A 161 2.75 -5.59 13.50
N PHE A 162 2.25 -5.42 12.29
CA PHE A 162 3.07 -5.08 11.12
C PHE A 162 3.67 -3.68 11.26
N VAL A 163 2.87 -2.67 11.65
CA VAL A 163 3.39 -1.32 11.96
C VAL A 163 4.52 -1.38 12.99
N ASN A 164 4.31 -2.12 14.07
CA ASN A 164 5.32 -2.28 15.13
C ASN A 164 6.59 -2.99 14.62
N LYS A 165 6.45 -3.99 13.75
CA LYS A 165 7.60 -4.69 13.16
C LYS A 165 8.40 -3.76 12.26
N LEU A 166 7.74 -2.98 11.40
CA LEU A 166 8.37 -1.99 10.54
C LEU A 166 9.10 -0.93 11.36
N TRP A 167 8.46 -0.41 12.43
CA TRP A 167 9.07 0.55 13.35
C TRP A 167 10.34 0.00 14.00
N ASN A 168 10.28 -1.22 14.53
CA ASN A 168 11.43 -1.83 15.19
C ASN A 168 12.58 -2.15 14.22
N ALA A 169 12.26 -2.59 12.99
CA ALA A 169 13.24 -2.81 11.93
C ALA A 169 13.95 -1.50 11.57
N THR A 170 13.18 -0.42 11.37
CA THR A 170 13.72 0.91 11.10
C THR A 170 14.61 1.39 12.25
N ARG A 171 14.15 1.27 13.49
CA ARG A 171 14.96 1.66 14.67
C ARG A 171 16.31 0.94 14.72
N PHE A 172 16.33 -0.36 14.43
CA PHE A 172 17.58 -1.12 14.35
C PHE A 172 18.52 -0.55 13.28
N ILE A 173 17.99 -0.27 12.07
CA ILE A 173 18.77 0.28 10.96
C ILE A 173 19.32 1.66 11.32
N LEU A 174 18.48 2.56 11.85
CA LEU A 174 18.90 3.90 12.27
C LEU A 174 20.00 3.85 13.33
N GLN A 175 19.88 3.00 14.36
CA GLN A 175 20.93 2.81 15.38
C GLN A 175 22.23 2.27 14.78
N SER A 176 22.13 1.37 13.78
CA SER A 176 23.30 0.84 13.09
C SER A 176 24.01 1.91 12.24
N LEU A 177 23.24 2.80 11.60
CA LEU A 177 23.75 3.95 10.86
C LEU A 177 24.43 4.97 11.79
N ASP A 178 23.78 5.30 12.92
CA ASP A 178 24.33 6.25 13.92
C ASP A 178 25.64 5.75 14.53
N SER A 179 25.76 4.44 14.78
CA SER A 179 26.94 3.84 15.40
C SER A 179 28.20 3.87 14.52
N LYS A 180 28.04 3.97 13.20
CA LYS A 180 29.13 3.86 12.22
C LYS A 180 29.43 5.15 11.46
N LYS A 181 28.87 6.31 11.89
CA LYS A 181 29.05 7.64 11.29
C LYS A 181 29.21 7.54 9.76
N LEU A 182 28.08 7.55 9.03
CA LEU A 182 28.08 7.65 7.57
C LEU A 182 28.70 8.98 7.17
N GLU A 183 29.98 8.98 6.82
CA GLU A 183 30.58 10.14 6.19
C GLU A 183 30.04 10.28 4.75
N ALA A 184 29.88 11.53 4.32
CA ALA A 184 29.21 11.93 3.08
C ALA A 184 29.99 11.61 1.79
N GLN A 185 30.52 10.40 1.65
CA GLN A 185 31.04 9.90 0.41
C GLN A 185 29.93 9.18 -0.35
N THR A 186 29.86 9.42 -1.64
CA THR A 186 28.95 8.76 -2.59
C THR A 186 28.89 7.26 -2.31
N VAL A 187 27.81 6.82 -1.69
CA VAL A 187 27.59 5.39 -1.44
C VAL A 187 27.19 4.77 -2.78
N GLU A 188 28.14 4.16 -3.48
CA GLU A 188 27.83 3.28 -4.58
C GLU A 188 27.05 2.09 -4.03
N PHE A 189 25.78 1.96 -4.42
CA PHE A 189 24.93 0.82 -4.08
C PHE A 189 25.27 -0.37 -4.99
N GLN A 190 26.51 -0.85 -4.94
CA GLN A 190 26.90 -2.07 -5.66
C GLN A 190 26.80 -3.27 -4.72
N PRO A 191 26.05 -4.33 -5.11
CA PRO A 191 25.94 -5.53 -4.29
C PRO A 191 27.25 -6.28 -4.27
N HIS A 192 27.86 -6.40 -3.09
CA HIS A 192 29.14 -7.08 -2.90
C HIS A 192 29.00 -8.57 -2.56
N THR A 193 27.85 -8.95 -2.02
CA THR A 193 27.59 -10.33 -1.57
C THR A 193 26.34 -10.90 -2.22
N ILE A 194 26.19 -12.22 -2.15
CA ILE A 194 25.07 -12.92 -2.75
C ILE A 194 23.73 -12.53 -2.08
N GLU A 195 23.73 -12.30 -0.77
CA GLU A 195 22.56 -11.84 -0.04
C GLU A 195 22.18 -10.39 -0.38
N ASP A 196 23.16 -9.53 -0.72
CA ASP A 196 22.87 -8.15 -1.20
C ASP A 196 22.26 -8.21 -2.60
N GLN A 197 22.81 -9.04 -3.50
CA GLN A 197 22.25 -9.29 -4.83
C GLN A 197 20.82 -9.87 -4.75
N TRP A 198 20.62 -10.80 -3.82
CA TRP A 198 19.31 -11.40 -3.59
C TRP A 198 18.25 -10.39 -3.15
N ILE A 199 18.54 -9.58 -2.11
CA ILE A 199 17.54 -8.65 -1.59
C ILE A 199 17.24 -7.54 -2.60
N ASP A 200 18.24 -7.07 -3.34
CA ASP A 200 18.06 -6.07 -4.38
C ASP A 200 17.23 -6.63 -5.55
N SER A 201 17.53 -7.84 -6.00
CA SER A 201 16.74 -8.54 -7.03
C SER A 201 15.28 -8.71 -6.58
N GLN A 202 15.04 -9.18 -5.36
CA GLN A 202 13.70 -9.36 -4.81
C GLN A 202 12.95 -8.03 -4.68
N LEU A 203 13.63 -6.94 -4.29
CA LEU A 203 13.03 -5.61 -4.21
C LEU A 203 12.64 -5.10 -5.61
N ASN A 204 13.49 -5.26 -6.60
CA ASN A 204 13.19 -4.80 -7.96
C ASN A 204 12.06 -5.62 -8.63
N ARG A 205 11.96 -6.93 -8.35
CA ARG A 205 10.79 -7.75 -8.74
C ARG A 205 9.51 -7.23 -8.07
N LEU A 206 9.58 -6.93 -6.78
CA LEU A 206 8.45 -6.37 -6.04
C LEU A 206 8.00 -5.04 -6.65
N ILE A 207 8.94 -4.11 -6.89
CA ILE A 207 8.62 -2.79 -7.46
C ILE A 207 7.88 -2.95 -8.79
N ARG A 208 8.36 -3.83 -9.69
CA ARG A 208 7.71 -4.10 -10.98
C ARG A 208 6.29 -4.62 -10.78
N SER A 209 6.15 -5.68 -10.01
CA SER A 209 4.84 -6.32 -9.78
C SER A 209 3.84 -5.38 -9.11
N VAL A 210 4.27 -4.64 -8.08
CA VAL A 210 3.42 -3.69 -7.36
C VAL A 210 2.99 -2.54 -8.28
N THR A 211 3.87 -2.02 -9.14
CA THR A 211 3.52 -0.98 -10.10
C THR A 211 2.42 -1.48 -11.04
N GLU A 212 2.57 -2.66 -11.63
CA GLU A 212 1.57 -3.27 -12.50
C GLU A 212 0.23 -3.49 -11.80
N LEU A 213 0.27 -3.97 -10.54
CA LEU A 213 -0.93 -4.19 -9.74
C LEU A 213 -1.65 -2.88 -9.40
N MET A 214 -0.91 -1.84 -9.02
CA MET A 214 -1.47 -0.52 -8.72
C MET A 214 -2.11 0.13 -9.94
N GLU A 215 -1.47 0.04 -11.11
CA GLU A 215 -2.02 0.54 -12.38
C GLU A 215 -3.30 -0.20 -12.80
N ASN A 216 -3.43 -1.47 -12.40
CA ASN A 216 -4.62 -2.30 -12.65
C ASN A 216 -5.63 -2.30 -11.48
N PHE A 217 -5.53 -1.38 -10.54
CA PHE A 217 -6.41 -1.24 -9.37
C PHE A 217 -6.49 -2.49 -8.47
N GLN A 218 -5.46 -3.33 -8.46
CA GLN A 218 -5.37 -4.51 -7.61
C GLN A 218 -4.66 -4.19 -6.29
N PHE A 219 -5.20 -3.23 -5.55
CA PHE A 219 -4.56 -2.65 -4.37
C PHE A 219 -4.30 -3.66 -3.26
N GLY A 220 -5.23 -4.58 -3.01
CA GLY A 220 -5.07 -5.58 -1.95
C GLY A 220 -3.96 -6.58 -2.23
N GLU A 221 -3.76 -6.97 -3.50
CA GLU A 221 -2.67 -7.84 -3.92
C GLU A 221 -1.32 -7.11 -3.87
N ALA A 222 -1.29 -5.84 -4.32
CA ALA A 222 -0.09 -5.00 -4.24
C ALA A 222 0.38 -4.86 -2.79
N GLU A 223 -0.54 -4.56 -1.89
CA GLU A 223 -0.27 -4.44 -0.45
C GLU A 223 0.23 -5.75 0.15
N GLN A 224 -0.38 -6.89 -0.20
CA GLN A 224 0.02 -8.20 0.28
C GLN A 224 1.46 -8.55 -0.14
N GLN A 225 1.83 -8.25 -1.38
CA GLN A 225 3.19 -8.50 -1.86
C GLN A 225 4.22 -7.62 -1.14
N ILE A 226 3.88 -6.35 -0.85
CA ILE A 226 4.75 -5.48 -0.06
C ILE A 226 4.89 -6.01 1.38
N TYR A 227 3.79 -6.42 1.99
CA TYR A 227 3.79 -7.02 3.32
C TYR A 227 4.68 -8.27 3.38
N ASP A 228 4.52 -9.21 2.45
CA ASP A 228 5.28 -10.45 2.41
C ASP A 228 6.78 -10.20 2.21
N PHE A 229 7.14 -9.24 1.37
CA PHE A 229 8.53 -8.84 1.18
C PHE A 229 9.10 -8.23 2.46
N VAL A 230 8.45 -7.22 3.02
CA VAL A 230 8.95 -6.50 4.21
C VAL A 230 9.01 -7.42 5.41
N TRP A 231 7.96 -8.19 5.66
CA TRP A 231 7.91 -9.09 6.82
C TRP A 231 8.89 -10.23 6.68
N SER A 232 8.76 -11.01 5.60
CA SER A 232 9.43 -12.29 5.48
C SER A 232 10.84 -12.17 4.89
N LYS A 233 11.03 -11.43 3.78
CA LYS A 233 12.33 -11.38 3.12
C LYS A 233 13.26 -10.35 3.77
N PHE A 234 12.77 -9.15 4.00
CA PHE A 234 13.59 -8.07 4.55
C PHE A 234 13.83 -8.25 6.06
N CYS A 235 12.75 -8.32 6.88
CA CYS A 235 12.91 -8.38 8.33
C CYS A 235 13.39 -9.73 8.85
N ASP A 236 12.80 -10.85 8.38
CA ASP A 236 13.11 -12.18 8.96
C ASP A 236 14.40 -12.78 8.42
N TRP A 237 14.86 -12.34 7.23
CA TRP A 237 16.07 -12.88 6.63
C TRP A 237 17.15 -11.82 6.45
N TYR A 238 16.95 -10.82 5.61
CA TYR A 238 18.06 -9.91 5.26
C TYR A 238 18.60 -9.13 6.47
N ILE A 239 17.73 -8.60 7.33
CA ILE A 239 18.17 -7.92 8.56
C ILE A 239 18.93 -8.87 9.48
N GLU A 240 18.48 -10.12 9.65
CA GLU A 240 19.17 -11.09 10.49
C GLU A 240 20.53 -11.49 9.93
N ILE A 241 20.65 -11.65 8.60
CA ILE A 241 21.93 -11.89 7.92
C ILE A 241 22.85 -10.67 8.07
N ALA A 242 22.32 -9.47 7.89
CA ALA A 242 23.08 -8.23 8.08
C ALA A 242 23.61 -8.09 9.51
N LYS A 243 22.87 -8.51 10.52
CA LYS A 243 23.36 -8.57 11.93
C LYS A 243 24.58 -9.46 12.06
N ILE A 244 24.58 -10.64 11.41
CA ILE A 244 25.75 -11.55 11.44
C ILE A 244 26.95 -10.84 10.85
N ARG A 245 26.82 -10.20 9.69
CA ARG A 245 27.92 -9.46 9.02
C ARG A 245 28.43 -8.29 9.87
N LEU A 246 27.54 -7.54 10.50
CA LEU A 246 27.88 -6.41 11.35
C LEU A 246 28.65 -6.82 12.62
N HIS A 247 28.40 -8.03 13.14
CA HIS A 247 29.07 -8.57 14.34
C HIS A 247 30.36 -9.35 14.04
N SER A 248 30.45 -9.98 12.87
CA SER A 248 31.61 -10.82 12.49
C SER A 248 32.86 -10.01 12.14
N HIS A 249 32.77 -8.71 11.92
CA HIS A 249 33.87 -7.81 11.61
C HIS A 249 34.02 -6.69 12.65
N PRO A 250 34.46 -7.00 13.88
CA PRO A 250 34.70 -5.95 14.94
C PRO A 250 35.82 -4.96 14.54
N THR A 251 36.76 -5.39 13.67
CA THR A 251 37.83 -4.53 13.14
C THR A 251 37.37 -3.43 12.19
N LEU A 252 36.11 -3.47 11.74
CA LEU A 252 35.46 -2.39 11.00
C LEU A 252 35.14 -1.17 11.91
N SER A 253 35.42 -1.24 13.22
CA SER A 253 35.11 -0.22 14.21
C SER A 253 36.30 0.63 14.67
N MET A 254 37.53 0.33 14.22
CA MET A 254 38.72 1.05 14.67
C MET A 254 39.50 1.65 13.47
N GLY A 255 39.19 2.91 13.13
CA GLY A 255 40.14 3.80 12.46
C GLY A 255 40.37 3.61 10.95
N GLY A 256 39.33 3.70 10.16
CA GLY A 256 39.42 3.92 8.71
C GLY A 256 38.28 4.85 8.29
N GLU A 257 38.62 5.99 7.72
CA GLU A 257 37.66 6.91 7.09
C GLU A 257 37.04 6.21 5.88
N GLY A 258 35.73 5.91 5.92
CA GLY A 258 34.96 5.37 4.80
C GLY A 258 34.25 4.06 5.09
N PHE A 259 33.16 3.79 4.34
CA PHE A 259 32.52 2.47 4.31
C PHE A 259 33.51 1.43 3.78
N ASN A 260 33.77 0.40 4.57
CA ASN A 260 34.50 -0.76 4.07
C ASN A 260 33.64 -1.46 3.00
N GLU A 261 34.26 -1.81 1.90
CA GLU A 261 33.71 -2.70 0.89
C GLU A 261 33.05 -3.91 1.57
N GLY A 262 31.74 -4.14 1.31
CA GLY A 262 30.99 -5.25 1.91
C GLY A 262 30.12 -4.92 3.13
N SER A 263 30.00 -3.65 3.58
CA SER A 263 29.04 -3.28 4.63
C SER A 263 27.58 -3.48 4.14
N PRO A 264 26.69 -4.14 4.92
CA PRO A 264 25.29 -4.29 4.56
C PRO A 264 24.47 -3.01 4.76
N LEU A 265 24.99 -1.97 5.44
CA LEU A 265 24.23 -0.78 5.82
C LEU A 265 23.65 0.01 4.64
N PRO A 266 24.36 0.21 3.51
CA PRO A 266 23.79 0.87 2.35
C PRO A 266 22.55 0.13 1.79
N PHE A 267 22.63 -1.19 1.68
CA PHE A 267 21.51 -2.00 1.21
C PHE A 267 20.34 -2.04 2.20
N LEU A 268 20.61 -2.10 3.51
CA LEU A 268 19.58 -1.97 4.54
C LEU A 268 18.83 -0.64 4.41
N ALA A 269 19.55 0.46 4.26
CA ALA A 269 18.99 1.80 4.15
C ALA A 269 18.19 1.97 2.84
N ASN A 270 18.75 1.55 1.70
CA ASN A 270 18.09 1.62 0.39
C ASN A 270 16.83 0.76 0.33
N THR A 271 16.92 -0.49 0.81
CA THR A 271 15.77 -1.42 0.83
C THR A 271 14.66 -0.87 1.72
N LEU A 272 15.00 -0.34 2.91
CA LEU A 272 14.03 0.31 3.78
C LEU A 272 13.40 1.53 3.11
N GLU A 273 14.20 2.42 2.55
CA GLU A 273 13.75 3.66 1.91
C GLU A 273 12.73 3.38 0.79
N LYS A 274 13.07 2.48 -0.13
CA LYS A 274 12.16 2.08 -1.21
C LYS A 274 10.90 1.35 -0.69
N SER A 275 11.04 0.50 0.33
CA SER A 275 9.91 -0.18 0.97
C SER A 275 8.94 0.81 1.63
N LEU A 276 9.44 1.87 2.26
CA LEU A 276 8.60 2.93 2.82
C LEU A 276 7.81 3.65 1.74
N ARG A 277 8.43 3.96 0.58
CA ARG A 277 7.73 4.58 -0.55
C ARG A 277 6.66 3.66 -1.14
N LEU A 278 6.93 2.35 -1.26
CA LEU A 278 5.92 1.38 -1.71
C LEU A 278 4.73 1.28 -0.74
N LEU A 279 4.98 1.35 0.57
CA LEU A 279 3.94 1.28 1.61
C LEU A 279 3.17 2.59 1.78
N HIS A 280 3.73 3.72 1.38
CA HIS A 280 3.18 5.04 1.69
C HIS A 280 1.71 5.24 1.28
N PRO A 281 1.24 4.77 0.11
CA PRO A 281 -0.18 4.87 -0.25
C PRO A 281 -1.13 4.20 0.74
N PHE A 282 -0.68 3.15 1.40
CA PHE A 282 -1.47 2.36 2.37
C PHE A 282 -1.32 2.87 3.80
N MET A 283 -0.12 3.27 4.19
CA MET A 283 0.28 3.61 5.57
C MET A 283 1.02 4.97 5.63
N PRO A 284 0.36 6.08 5.29
CA PRO A 284 1.04 7.35 5.03
C PRO A 284 1.73 7.95 6.26
N PHE A 285 1.18 7.77 7.48
CA PHE A 285 1.70 8.46 8.65
C PHE A 285 2.99 7.84 9.19
N VAL A 286 3.00 6.52 9.40
CA VAL A 286 4.17 5.83 9.90
C VAL A 286 5.32 5.84 8.88
N THR A 287 4.99 5.72 7.60
CA THR A 287 6.04 5.73 6.55
C THR A 287 6.69 7.10 6.40
N GLU A 288 5.93 8.20 6.51
CA GLU A 288 6.49 9.55 6.54
C GLU A 288 7.43 9.73 7.73
N GLU A 289 7.00 9.38 8.95
CA GLU A 289 7.81 9.54 10.17
C GLU A 289 9.14 8.75 10.09
N LEU A 290 9.05 7.48 9.64
CA LEU A 290 10.23 6.64 9.49
C LEU A 290 11.15 7.11 8.37
N TRP A 291 10.59 7.59 7.27
CA TRP A 291 11.34 8.10 6.13
C TRP A 291 12.07 9.40 6.47
N GLN A 292 11.44 10.33 7.18
CA GLN A 292 12.09 11.54 7.67
C GLN A 292 13.25 11.23 8.62
N SER A 293 13.04 10.26 9.51
CA SER A 293 14.09 9.78 10.43
C SER A 293 15.27 9.14 9.67
N LEU A 294 14.99 8.38 8.61
CA LEU A 294 16.02 7.77 7.77
C LEU A 294 16.76 8.83 6.93
N LYS A 295 16.02 9.75 6.30
CA LYS A 295 16.56 10.83 5.47
C LYS A 295 17.63 11.64 6.20
N GLN A 296 17.43 11.95 7.49
CA GLN A 296 18.41 12.71 8.29
C GLN A 296 19.79 12.03 8.40
N ARG A 297 19.85 10.72 8.13
CA ARG A 297 21.06 9.89 8.25
C ARG A 297 21.67 9.48 6.92
N LEU A 298 20.99 9.81 5.82
CA LEU A 298 21.50 9.53 4.49
C LEU A 298 22.40 10.66 3.98
N PRO A 299 23.44 10.36 3.18
CA PRO A 299 24.35 11.36 2.62
C PRO A 299 23.61 12.43 1.79
N ASP A 300 22.65 12.00 0.99
CA ASP A 300 21.90 12.86 0.04
C ASP A 300 20.72 13.58 0.67
N LYS A 301 20.67 13.73 2.00
CA LYS A 301 19.52 14.34 2.71
C LYS A 301 19.12 15.72 2.17
N GLY A 302 20.05 16.48 1.62
CA GLY A 302 19.79 17.80 1.03
C GLY A 302 19.16 17.75 -0.37
N GLN A 303 19.23 16.62 -1.07
CA GLN A 303 18.66 16.42 -2.41
C GLN A 303 17.33 15.68 -2.36
N MET A 304 17.01 15.01 -1.25
CA MET A 304 15.75 14.31 -1.07
C MET A 304 14.57 15.28 -0.92
N PRO A 305 13.37 14.95 -1.46
CA PRO A 305 12.18 15.77 -1.32
C PRO A 305 11.84 16.12 0.13
N ALA A 306 11.03 17.16 0.33
CA ALA A 306 10.63 17.60 1.68
C ALA A 306 9.80 16.53 2.42
N SER A 307 8.98 15.77 1.70
CA SER A 307 8.11 14.71 2.20
C SER A 307 8.20 13.48 1.31
N ILE A 308 8.00 12.28 1.85
CA ILE A 308 7.86 11.04 1.10
C ILE A 308 6.67 11.12 0.11
N MET A 309 5.64 11.90 0.45
CA MET A 309 4.43 12.07 -0.37
C MET A 309 4.73 12.63 -1.77
N ILE A 310 5.77 13.47 -1.90
CA ILE A 310 6.20 14.04 -3.18
C ILE A 310 7.48 13.38 -3.72
N ALA A 311 7.95 12.32 -3.08
CA ALA A 311 9.07 11.53 -3.57
C ALA A 311 8.61 10.70 -4.79
N PRO A 312 9.46 10.54 -5.83
CA PRO A 312 9.13 9.68 -6.96
C PRO A 312 8.81 8.26 -6.50
N TYR A 313 7.75 7.65 -7.06
CA TYR A 313 7.47 6.24 -6.78
C TYR A 313 8.64 5.36 -7.25
N PRO A 314 9.00 4.28 -6.54
CA PRO A 314 10.13 3.45 -6.94
C PRO A 314 9.98 2.88 -8.34
N VAL A 315 11.06 2.90 -9.11
CA VAL A 315 11.12 2.30 -10.44
C VAL A 315 12.05 1.09 -10.40
N ALA A 316 11.64 -0.02 -11.02
CA ALA A 316 12.42 -1.23 -11.08
C ALA A 316 13.63 -1.07 -12.00
N ASP A 317 14.78 -1.59 -11.57
CA ASP A 317 15.97 -1.72 -12.39
C ASP A 317 16.13 -3.20 -12.84
N ASP A 318 16.00 -3.43 -14.13
CA ASP A 318 16.12 -4.78 -14.72
C ASP A 318 17.51 -5.36 -14.56
N LYS A 319 18.54 -4.52 -14.42
CA LYS A 319 19.92 -4.95 -14.21
C LYS A 319 20.17 -5.52 -12.82
N ALA A 320 19.30 -5.20 -11.88
CA ALA A 320 19.36 -5.72 -10.51
C ALA A 320 18.87 -7.17 -10.38
N PHE A 321 18.27 -7.75 -11.43
CA PHE A 321 17.80 -9.13 -11.37
C PHE A 321 18.97 -10.12 -11.33
N ALA A 322 19.01 -10.91 -10.26
CA ALA A 322 20.07 -11.87 -9.98
C ALA A 322 19.51 -13.29 -9.70
N PRO A 323 19.05 -14.01 -10.74
CA PRO A 323 18.41 -15.33 -10.56
C PRO A 323 19.27 -16.34 -9.83
N GLU A 324 20.60 -16.30 -10.02
CA GLU A 324 21.51 -17.20 -9.32
C GLU A 324 21.57 -16.90 -7.82
N ALA A 325 21.63 -15.63 -7.44
CA ALA A 325 21.58 -15.24 -6.03
C ALA A 325 20.25 -15.63 -5.38
N GLU A 326 19.15 -15.48 -6.11
CA GLU A 326 17.81 -15.91 -5.64
C GLU A 326 17.80 -17.42 -5.38
N ARG A 327 18.28 -18.23 -6.33
CA ARG A 327 18.34 -19.69 -6.20
C ARG A 327 19.17 -20.14 -5.00
N VAL A 328 20.36 -19.56 -4.82
CA VAL A 328 21.23 -19.90 -3.68
C VAL A 328 20.58 -19.52 -2.35
N MET A 329 20.00 -18.33 -2.25
CA MET A 329 19.36 -17.87 -1.02
C MET A 329 18.06 -18.63 -0.70
N ASP A 330 17.33 -19.08 -1.71
CA ASP A 330 16.17 -19.96 -1.52
C ASP A 330 16.59 -21.31 -0.93
N SER A 331 17.69 -21.90 -1.44
CA SER A 331 18.26 -23.14 -0.90
C SER A 331 18.73 -22.98 0.56
N ILE A 332 19.41 -21.87 0.88
CA ILE A 332 19.83 -21.54 2.27
C ILE A 332 18.61 -21.39 3.18
N THR A 333 17.60 -20.69 2.71
CA THR A 333 16.36 -20.46 3.45
C THR A 333 15.64 -21.77 3.76
N GLU A 334 15.56 -22.67 2.77
CA GLU A 334 14.94 -23.99 2.93
C GLU A 334 15.70 -24.86 3.92
N ILE A 335 17.04 -24.89 3.83
CA ILE A 335 17.88 -25.63 4.79
C ILE A 335 17.66 -25.14 6.21
N VAL A 336 17.72 -23.81 6.43
CA VAL A 336 17.52 -23.23 7.75
C VAL A 336 16.11 -23.51 8.28
N ARG A 337 15.07 -23.38 7.44
CA ARG A 337 13.68 -23.70 7.81
C ARG A 337 13.51 -25.18 8.19
N SER A 338 14.08 -26.07 7.39
CA SER A 338 14.04 -27.51 7.65
C SER A 338 14.67 -27.86 9.00
N ILE A 339 15.86 -27.32 9.28
CA ILE A 339 16.54 -27.53 10.56
C ILE A 339 15.70 -26.96 11.72
N ARG A 340 15.15 -25.74 11.57
CA ARG A 340 14.29 -25.13 12.61
C ARG A 340 13.03 -25.96 12.86
N ASN A 341 12.41 -26.52 11.83
CA ASN A 341 11.24 -27.38 11.95
C ASN A 341 11.56 -28.67 12.72
N VAL A 342 12.68 -29.33 12.39
CA VAL A 342 13.15 -30.52 13.13
C VAL A 342 13.44 -30.16 14.59
N ARG A 343 14.11 -29.03 14.86
CA ARG A 343 14.35 -28.54 16.22
C ARG A 343 13.06 -28.33 17.00
N ALA A 344 12.04 -27.75 16.36
CA ALA A 344 10.72 -27.53 16.98
C ALA A 344 10.02 -28.86 17.29
N GLN A 345 10.02 -29.81 16.35
CA GLN A 345 9.45 -31.14 16.50
C GLN A 345 10.06 -31.91 17.68
N TYR A 346 11.39 -31.84 17.84
CA TYR A 346 12.11 -32.48 18.94
C TYR A 346 12.25 -31.59 20.18
N LYS A 347 11.56 -30.45 20.23
CA LYS A 347 11.57 -29.51 21.37
C LYS A 347 12.97 -29.08 21.80
N VAL A 348 13.90 -28.93 20.86
CA VAL A 348 15.26 -28.47 21.14
C VAL A 348 15.22 -27.03 21.63
N LYS A 349 15.87 -26.72 22.75
CA LYS A 349 15.92 -25.33 23.28
C LYS A 349 16.49 -24.37 22.25
N PRO A 350 15.93 -23.14 22.08
CA PRO A 350 16.37 -22.20 21.05
C PRO A 350 17.87 -21.88 21.05
N ASN A 351 18.48 -21.80 22.21
CA ASN A 351 19.91 -21.45 22.37
C ASN A 351 20.87 -22.66 22.32
N LYS A 352 20.36 -23.89 22.19
CA LYS A 352 21.20 -25.10 22.13
C LYS A 352 21.74 -25.26 20.70
N TRP A 353 23.06 -25.34 20.57
CA TRP A 353 23.72 -25.72 19.32
C TRP A 353 23.66 -27.25 19.14
N ILE A 354 23.41 -27.68 17.90
CA ILE A 354 23.36 -29.10 17.53
C ILE A 354 24.25 -29.32 16.30
N GLU A 355 24.60 -30.57 16.02
CA GLU A 355 25.22 -30.97 14.77
C GLU A 355 24.14 -31.23 13.73
N ALA A 356 24.39 -30.82 12.47
CA ALA A 356 23.51 -31.08 11.35
C ALA A 356 24.33 -31.50 10.14
N ARG A 357 23.84 -32.51 9.39
CA ARG A 357 24.37 -32.90 8.09
C ARG A 357 23.37 -32.54 7.02
N VAL A 358 23.83 -31.79 6.04
CA VAL A 358 23.00 -31.37 4.90
C VAL A 358 23.40 -32.20 3.68
N TYR A 359 22.42 -32.88 3.10
CA TYR A 359 22.58 -33.59 1.83
C TYR A 359 21.88 -32.77 0.76
N THR A 360 22.62 -32.34 -0.25
CA THR A 360 22.12 -31.45 -1.31
C THR A 360 22.59 -31.91 -2.68
N GLY A 361 21.76 -31.72 -3.70
CA GLY A 361 22.15 -31.87 -5.11
C GLY A 361 22.76 -30.60 -5.71
N GLU A 362 22.75 -29.48 -4.96
CA GLU A 362 23.37 -28.23 -5.37
C GLU A 362 24.90 -28.30 -5.27
N PRO A 363 25.64 -27.51 -6.08
CA PRO A 363 27.07 -27.39 -5.94
C PRO A 363 27.49 -27.00 -4.53
N LEU A 364 28.24 -27.82 -3.86
CA LEU A 364 28.65 -27.64 -2.46
C LEU A 364 29.41 -26.30 -2.26
N SER A 365 30.10 -25.82 -3.29
CA SER A 365 30.84 -24.55 -3.28
C SER A 365 29.98 -23.33 -2.98
N SER A 366 28.78 -23.26 -3.55
CA SER A 366 27.86 -22.12 -3.34
C SER A 366 27.30 -22.07 -1.91
N LEU A 367 27.07 -23.22 -1.29
CA LEU A 367 26.56 -23.35 0.07
C LEU A 367 27.66 -23.21 1.14
N THR A 368 28.88 -23.70 0.87
CA THR A 368 30.01 -23.59 1.81
C THR A 368 30.45 -22.14 2.02
N THR A 369 30.38 -21.31 0.99
CA THR A 369 30.65 -19.87 1.13
C THR A 369 29.67 -19.19 2.09
N GLN A 370 28.45 -19.71 2.20
CA GLN A 370 27.38 -19.16 3.04
C GLN A 370 27.11 -20.02 4.32
N ALA A 371 27.99 -20.94 4.67
CA ALA A 371 27.84 -21.83 5.82
C ALA A 371 27.58 -21.07 7.13
N ASN A 372 28.27 -19.94 7.33
CA ASN A 372 28.11 -19.10 8.52
C ASN A 372 26.67 -18.60 8.72
N ILE A 373 25.94 -18.31 7.64
CA ILE A 373 24.53 -17.92 7.69
C ILE A 373 23.70 -19.09 8.21
N ILE A 374 23.88 -20.29 7.63
CA ILE A 374 23.16 -21.50 8.03
C ILE A 374 23.46 -21.84 9.50
N GLU A 375 24.74 -21.84 9.87
CA GLU A 375 25.18 -22.14 11.23
C GLU A 375 24.55 -21.21 12.26
N THR A 376 24.65 -19.90 12.00
CA THR A 376 24.16 -18.88 12.94
C THR A 376 22.64 -18.86 13.02
N MET A 377 21.95 -18.91 11.89
CA MET A 377 20.50 -18.80 11.85
C MET A 377 19.78 -20.07 12.30
N ALA A 378 20.36 -21.23 12.06
CA ALA A 378 19.81 -22.52 12.50
C ALA A 378 20.36 -23.00 13.86
N LYS A 379 21.41 -22.32 14.41
CA LYS A 379 22.14 -22.78 15.62
C LYS A 379 22.68 -24.19 15.46
N VAL A 380 23.40 -24.42 14.36
CA VAL A 380 24.07 -25.68 14.06
C VAL A 380 25.57 -25.50 13.95
N ARG A 381 26.32 -26.57 14.19
CA ARG A 381 27.75 -26.63 13.89
C ARG A 381 27.96 -27.61 12.75
N PRO A 382 28.89 -27.34 11.83
CA PRO A 382 29.29 -28.34 10.85
C PRO A 382 29.92 -29.54 11.58
N SER A 383 29.58 -30.73 11.15
CA SER A 383 30.16 -31.98 11.67
C SER A 383 31.30 -32.43 10.79
#